data_52f7a717ed8e34b9a39df094a31d3563
#
_entry.id   52f7a717ed8e34b9a39df094a31d3563
#
_cell.length_a   1.000
_cell.length_b   1.000
_cell.length_c   1.000
_cell.angle_alpha   90.00
_cell.angle_beta   90.00
_cell.angle_gamma   90.00
#
_symmetry.space_group_name_H-M   'P 1'
#
loop_
_entity.id
_entity.type
_entity.pdbx_description
1 polymer ?
#
loop_
_entity_poly.entity_id
_entity_poly.type
_entity_poly.pdbx_seq_one_letter_code
_entity_poly.pdbx_strand_id
1 'polypeptide(L)'
;MEERKILVARTAGFCFGVKRAVEKVYEQVNMGKQNIYTYGPIIHNEEVVMDLEKKGVRVLENEQELKNLMEGTVVIRSHGVPKEIYEVIEEKGLECVDATCPFVRKIHKIVERESKAGRHIIIVGNDTHPEVEGIKGWCEGPVTVIFSHEEAENLAFPEGEKLCVVSQTTFNYNKFQELVEILRKKRYDNNVLNILNILNT
;
A
#
# COMPACT_ATOMS: atom_id res chain seq x y z
N MET A 1 35.69 -21.45 25.71
CA MET A 1 34.41 -20.76 25.43
C MET A 1 34.58 -20.08 24.08
N GLU A 2 33.87 -20.51 23.07
CA GLU A 2 33.90 -19.82 21.75
C GLU A 2 33.31 -18.42 21.90
N GLU A 3 34.05 -17.43 21.47
CA GLU A 3 33.66 -16.02 21.48
C GLU A 3 32.54 -15.82 20.45
N ARG A 4 31.29 -15.51 20.92
CA ARG A 4 30.15 -15.26 20.03
C ARG A 4 30.37 -13.95 19.33
N LYS A 5 30.54 -13.98 18.01
CA LYS A 5 30.69 -12.79 17.17
C LYS A 5 29.32 -12.34 16.65
N ILE A 6 28.93 -11.10 16.96
CA ILE A 6 27.74 -10.47 16.41
C ILE A 6 28.13 -9.66 15.17
N LEU A 7 27.50 -9.94 14.03
CA LEU A 7 27.69 -9.20 12.79
C LEU A 7 26.41 -8.44 12.48
N VAL A 8 26.50 -7.12 12.33
CA VAL A 8 25.39 -6.27 11.90
C VAL A 8 25.53 -5.98 10.41
N ALA A 9 24.47 -6.23 9.63
CA ALA A 9 24.48 -5.93 8.20
C ALA A 9 24.60 -4.41 7.96
N ARG A 10 25.29 -4.00 6.91
CA ARG A 10 25.45 -2.58 6.55
C ARG A 10 24.11 -1.87 6.27
N THR A 11 23.14 -2.63 5.77
CA THR A 11 21.79 -2.17 5.40
C THR A 11 20.74 -2.53 6.45
N ALA A 12 21.17 -2.84 7.69
CA ALA A 12 20.24 -3.09 8.78
C ALA A 12 19.45 -1.83 9.09
N GLY A 13 18.12 -1.96 9.20
CA GLY A 13 17.20 -0.86 9.50
C GLY A 13 15.98 -0.83 8.60
N PHE A 14 15.25 0.27 8.64
CA PHE A 14 14.07 0.47 7.81
C PHE A 14 14.43 0.66 6.33
N CYS A 15 13.59 0.12 5.45
CA CYS A 15 13.69 0.44 4.03
C CYS A 15 13.39 1.94 3.80
N PHE A 16 13.74 2.44 2.61
CA PHE A 16 13.53 3.85 2.25
C PHE A 16 12.09 4.34 2.49
N GLY A 17 11.08 3.54 2.08
CA GLY A 17 9.67 3.92 2.20
C GLY A 17 9.22 4.06 3.66
N VAL A 18 9.63 3.11 4.51
CA VAL A 18 9.33 3.12 5.95
C VAL A 18 10.06 4.28 6.65
N LYS A 19 11.36 4.46 6.39
CA LYS A 19 12.14 5.57 6.96
C LYS A 19 11.51 6.92 6.64
N ARG A 20 11.17 7.16 5.36
CA ARG A 20 10.52 8.37 4.91
C ARG A 20 9.17 8.61 5.60
N ALA A 21 8.37 7.56 5.80
CA ALA A 21 7.07 7.70 6.44
C ALA A 21 7.20 8.13 7.91
N VAL A 22 8.11 7.51 8.63
CA VAL A 22 8.43 7.86 10.04
C VAL A 22 8.97 9.29 10.14
N GLU A 23 9.92 9.66 9.29
CA GLU A 23 10.48 11.02 9.24
C GLU A 23 9.39 12.07 9.02
N LYS A 24 8.42 11.84 8.14
CA LYS A 24 7.31 12.77 7.89
C LYS A 24 6.46 13.05 9.13
N VAL A 25 6.22 12.05 9.98
CA VAL A 25 5.48 12.27 11.24
C VAL A 25 6.34 13.07 12.21
N TYR A 26 7.61 12.73 12.39
CA TYR A 26 8.52 13.49 13.26
C TYR A 26 8.69 14.94 12.79
N GLU A 27 8.69 15.20 11.48
CA GLU A 27 8.69 16.57 10.94
C GLU A 27 7.50 17.37 11.48
N GLN A 28 6.29 16.80 11.48
CA GLN A 28 5.09 17.48 11.99
C GLN A 28 5.21 17.75 13.50
N VAL A 29 5.70 16.77 14.26
CA VAL A 29 5.94 16.92 15.70
C VAL A 29 6.98 18.02 15.98
N ASN A 30 8.09 18.02 15.24
CA ASN A 30 9.18 19.00 15.42
C ASN A 30 8.78 20.43 14.99
N MET A 31 7.82 20.58 14.09
CA MET A 31 7.20 21.86 13.73
C MET A 31 6.29 22.41 14.84
N GLY A 32 6.09 21.67 15.92
CA GLY A 32 5.22 22.06 17.03
C GLY A 32 3.73 22.02 16.70
N LYS A 33 3.34 21.28 15.64
CA LYS A 33 1.93 21.15 15.30
C LYS A 33 1.16 20.44 16.40
N GLN A 34 -0.05 20.88 16.61
CA GLN A 34 -1.02 20.24 17.48
C GLN A 34 -1.97 19.35 16.64
N ASN A 35 -2.65 18.41 17.31
CA ASN A 35 -3.65 17.56 16.66
C ASN A 35 -3.08 16.81 15.44
N ILE A 36 -1.96 16.08 15.66
CA ILE A 36 -1.36 15.22 14.63
C ILE A 36 -1.98 13.83 14.73
N TYR A 37 -2.44 13.30 13.60
CA TYR A 37 -3.04 12.00 13.50
C TYR A 37 -2.32 11.16 12.43
N THR A 38 -2.26 9.84 12.61
CA THR A 38 -1.94 8.91 11.54
C THR A 38 -3.17 8.08 11.20
N TYR A 39 -3.45 7.86 9.93
CA TYR A 39 -4.53 6.97 9.53
C TYR A 39 -4.02 5.52 9.48
N GLY A 40 -4.35 4.76 10.51
CA GLY A 40 -3.71 3.51 10.89
C GLY A 40 -2.27 3.71 11.40
N PRO A 41 -1.63 2.67 11.94
CA PRO A 41 -0.23 2.72 12.36
C PRO A 41 0.66 3.15 11.19
N ILE A 42 1.56 4.12 11.42
CA ILE A 42 2.43 4.67 10.34
C ILE A 42 3.28 3.57 9.68
N ILE A 43 3.70 2.61 10.49
CA ILE A 43 4.42 1.39 10.12
C ILE A 43 4.06 0.27 11.09
N HIS A 44 4.35 -0.99 10.73
CA HIS A 44 4.22 -2.14 11.62
C HIS A 44 5.42 -2.24 12.59
N ASN A 45 5.52 -1.29 13.52
CA ASN A 45 6.51 -1.28 14.59
C ASN A 45 5.94 -0.58 15.83
N GLU A 46 5.60 -1.37 16.84
CA GLU A 46 4.94 -0.90 18.07
C GLU A 46 5.79 0.13 18.84
N GLU A 47 7.12 -0.03 18.88
CA GLU A 47 7.98 0.91 19.59
C GLU A 47 7.94 2.30 18.96
N VAL A 48 7.93 2.38 17.63
CA VAL A 48 7.81 3.66 16.91
C VAL A 48 6.43 4.26 17.14
N VAL A 49 5.36 3.47 17.08
CA VAL A 49 4.00 3.95 17.33
C VAL A 49 3.89 4.50 18.74
N MET A 50 4.34 3.77 19.75
CA MET A 50 4.33 4.22 21.15
C MET A 50 5.17 5.49 21.39
N ASP A 51 6.32 5.64 20.70
CA ASP A 51 7.12 6.87 20.81
C ASP A 51 6.39 8.08 20.23
N LEU A 52 5.72 7.90 19.09
CA LEU A 52 4.90 8.95 18.47
C LEU A 52 3.69 9.32 19.34
N GLU A 53 3.02 8.34 19.95
CA GLU A 53 1.91 8.57 20.88
C GLU A 53 2.35 9.39 22.12
N LYS A 54 3.52 9.08 22.70
CA LYS A 54 4.12 9.89 23.79
C LYS A 54 4.40 11.33 23.37
N LYS A 55 4.54 11.58 22.07
CA LYS A 55 4.75 12.93 21.50
C LYS A 55 3.44 13.60 21.07
N GLY A 56 2.28 12.98 21.41
CA GLY A 56 0.95 13.54 21.14
C GLY A 56 0.37 13.19 19.76
N VAL A 57 1.00 12.30 19.00
CA VAL A 57 0.42 11.75 17.76
C VAL A 57 -0.62 10.69 18.11
N ARG A 58 -1.79 10.75 17.48
CA ARG A 58 -2.87 9.78 17.69
C ARG A 58 -3.08 8.92 16.45
N VAL A 59 -3.29 7.63 16.64
CA VAL A 59 -3.67 6.72 15.56
C VAL A 59 -5.19 6.74 15.38
N LEU A 60 -5.66 6.92 14.15
CA LEU A 60 -7.06 6.76 13.76
C LEU A 60 -7.23 5.35 13.21
N GLU A 61 -8.13 4.58 13.81
CA GLU A 61 -8.32 3.19 13.44
C GLU A 61 -9.28 2.99 12.25
N ASN A 62 -10.14 3.98 12.00
CA ASN A 62 -11.18 3.87 10.97
C ASN A 62 -11.64 5.23 10.45
N GLU A 63 -12.43 5.18 9.38
CA GLU A 63 -12.99 6.37 8.73
C GLU A 63 -13.92 7.18 9.63
N GLN A 64 -14.64 6.52 10.54
CA GLN A 64 -15.57 7.24 11.45
C GLN A 64 -14.78 8.15 12.41
N GLU A 65 -13.63 7.71 12.91
CA GLU A 65 -12.77 8.55 13.73
C GLU A 65 -12.23 9.75 12.93
N LEU A 66 -11.84 9.53 11.66
CA LEU A 66 -11.42 10.60 10.76
C LEU A 66 -12.55 11.62 10.55
N LYS A 67 -13.77 11.15 10.29
CA LYS A 67 -14.96 12.01 10.10
C LYS A 67 -15.33 12.83 11.34
N ASN A 68 -14.96 12.37 12.53
CA ASN A 68 -15.21 13.06 13.78
C ASN A 68 -14.19 14.17 14.08
N LEU A 69 -13.10 14.27 13.33
CA LEU A 69 -12.12 15.33 13.51
C LEU A 69 -12.68 16.69 13.08
N MET A 70 -12.32 17.72 13.81
CA MET A 70 -12.70 19.11 13.51
C MET A 70 -11.53 19.91 12.91
N GLU A 71 -10.30 19.53 13.25
CA GLU A 71 -9.07 20.19 12.81
C GLU A 71 -7.86 19.26 12.98
N GLY A 72 -6.75 19.58 12.38
CA GLY A 72 -5.46 18.91 12.57
C GLY A 72 -4.80 18.44 11.30
N THR A 73 -3.68 17.74 11.47
CA THR A 73 -2.87 17.17 10.38
C THR A 73 -3.01 15.66 10.37
N VAL A 74 -3.48 15.10 9.27
CA VAL A 74 -3.59 13.65 9.06
C VAL A 74 -2.43 13.16 8.21
N VAL A 75 -1.60 12.28 8.76
CA VAL A 75 -0.48 11.65 8.04
C VAL A 75 -0.93 10.29 7.52
N ILE A 76 -0.89 10.12 6.20
CA ILE A 76 -1.20 8.84 5.55
C ILE A 76 -0.01 7.88 5.74
N ARG A 77 -0.30 6.66 6.20
CA ARG A 77 0.69 5.60 6.46
C ARG A 77 1.47 5.17 5.21
N SER A 78 2.61 4.48 5.40
CA SER A 78 3.48 4.02 4.30
C SER A 78 2.80 3.07 3.30
N HIS A 79 1.80 2.31 3.74
CA HIS A 79 1.03 1.37 2.92
C HIS A 79 0.03 2.05 1.97
N GLY A 80 -0.18 3.37 2.12
CA GLY A 80 -1.26 4.08 1.45
C GLY A 80 -2.63 3.74 2.03
N VAL A 81 -3.64 4.37 1.46
CA VAL A 81 -5.05 4.23 1.83
C VAL A 81 -5.92 4.31 0.58
N PRO A 82 -7.19 3.87 0.63
CA PRO A 82 -8.18 4.10 -0.42
C PRO A 82 -8.33 5.59 -0.78
N LYS A 83 -8.73 5.87 -2.01
CA LYS A 83 -8.89 7.24 -2.52
C LYS A 83 -9.90 8.06 -1.71
N GLU A 84 -10.96 7.42 -1.26
CA GLU A 84 -12.02 8.01 -0.46
C GLU A 84 -11.49 8.64 0.84
N ILE A 85 -10.42 8.11 1.41
CA ILE A 85 -9.83 8.69 2.64
C ILE A 85 -9.23 10.07 2.36
N TYR A 86 -8.61 10.28 1.19
CA TYR A 86 -8.13 11.60 0.80
C TYR A 86 -9.28 12.58 0.59
N GLU A 87 -10.39 12.12 -0.01
CA GLU A 87 -11.59 12.92 -0.23
C GLU A 87 -12.20 13.37 1.11
N VAL A 88 -12.31 12.46 2.09
CA VAL A 88 -12.79 12.81 3.45
C VAL A 88 -11.87 13.84 4.13
N ILE A 89 -10.55 13.70 4.00
CA ILE A 89 -9.59 14.66 4.58
C ILE A 89 -9.78 16.05 3.96
N GLU A 90 -9.94 16.11 2.63
CA GLU A 90 -10.16 17.35 1.89
C GLU A 90 -11.52 17.99 2.24
N GLU A 91 -12.61 17.23 2.23
CA GLU A 91 -13.95 17.70 2.60
C GLU A 91 -14.02 18.27 4.02
N LYS A 92 -13.24 17.71 4.94
CA LYS A 92 -13.13 18.18 6.32
C LYS A 92 -12.21 19.39 6.50
N GLY A 93 -11.50 19.78 5.43
CA GLY A 93 -10.51 20.87 5.51
C GLY A 93 -9.30 20.55 6.39
N LEU A 94 -9.02 19.26 6.60
CA LEU A 94 -7.86 18.82 7.38
C LEU A 94 -6.59 18.90 6.54
N GLU A 95 -5.45 19.15 7.18
CA GLU A 95 -4.16 19.09 6.49
C GLU A 95 -3.78 17.63 6.21
N CYS A 96 -3.44 17.31 4.96
CA CYS A 96 -3.01 15.98 4.55
C CYS A 96 -1.49 15.93 4.34
N VAL A 97 -0.80 15.06 5.06
CA VAL A 97 0.62 14.73 4.84
C VAL A 97 0.73 13.31 4.31
N ASP A 98 0.88 13.16 3.00
CA ASP A 98 0.96 11.84 2.39
C ASP A 98 2.36 11.22 2.55
N ALA A 99 2.46 10.22 3.43
CA ALA A 99 3.67 9.44 3.67
C ALA A 99 3.66 8.08 2.92
N THR A 100 2.70 7.85 2.03
CA THR A 100 2.64 6.64 1.19
C THR A 100 3.98 6.37 0.51
N CYS A 101 4.46 5.15 0.59
CA CYS A 101 5.68 4.73 -0.10
C CYS A 101 5.56 5.04 -1.61
N PRO A 102 6.58 5.64 -2.24
CA PRO A 102 6.54 5.97 -3.67
C PRO A 102 6.23 4.78 -4.57
N PHE A 103 6.66 3.57 -4.21
CA PHE A 103 6.36 2.35 -4.95
C PHE A 103 4.86 2.00 -4.87
N VAL A 104 4.26 2.07 -3.68
CA VAL A 104 2.81 1.88 -3.49
C VAL A 104 2.02 2.94 -4.27
N ARG A 105 2.42 4.21 -4.17
CA ARG A 105 1.78 5.31 -4.91
C ARG A 105 1.84 5.10 -6.43
N LYS A 106 2.93 4.51 -6.95
CA LYS A 106 3.03 4.16 -8.37
C LYS A 106 2.01 3.08 -8.73
N ILE A 107 1.78 2.08 -7.87
CA ILE A 107 0.75 1.06 -8.07
C ILE A 107 -0.65 1.69 -8.08
N HIS A 108 -0.97 2.57 -7.13
CA HIS A 108 -2.24 3.31 -7.10
C HIS A 108 -2.53 4.01 -8.43
N LYS A 109 -1.56 4.78 -8.96
CA LYS A 109 -1.70 5.48 -10.25
C LYS A 109 -1.92 4.52 -11.43
N ILE A 110 -1.30 3.37 -11.39
CA ILE A 110 -1.41 2.35 -12.43
C ILE A 110 -2.81 1.74 -12.40
N VAL A 111 -3.25 1.24 -11.24
CA VAL A 111 -4.56 0.59 -11.15
C VAL A 111 -5.69 1.58 -11.43
N GLU A 112 -5.58 2.83 -11.01
CA GLU A 112 -6.53 3.89 -11.36
C GLU A 112 -6.60 4.10 -12.87
N ARG A 113 -5.46 4.25 -13.54
CA ARG A 113 -5.40 4.45 -15.00
C ARG A 113 -5.95 3.24 -15.76
N GLU A 114 -5.53 2.05 -15.40
CA GLU A 114 -5.88 0.83 -16.14
C GLU A 114 -7.33 0.41 -15.90
N SER A 115 -7.87 0.60 -14.69
CA SER A 115 -9.28 0.34 -14.41
C SER A 115 -10.20 1.34 -15.15
N LYS A 116 -9.83 2.63 -15.19
CA LYS A 116 -10.51 3.63 -16.04
C LYS A 116 -10.48 3.28 -17.53
N ALA A 117 -9.43 2.60 -17.98
CA ALA A 117 -9.33 2.09 -19.35
C ALA A 117 -10.13 0.79 -19.59
N GLY A 118 -10.93 0.35 -18.62
CA GLY A 118 -11.80 -0.82 -18.70
C GLY A 118 -11.07 -2.14 -18.53
N ARG A 119 -9.88 -2.16 -17.87
CA ARG A 119 -9.21 -3.41 -17.52
C ARG A 119 -9.70 -3.94 -16.19
N HIS A 120 -9.85 -5.25 -16.09
CA HIS A 120 -10.03 -5.94 -14.82
C HIS A 120 -8.67 -5.98 -14.08
N ILE A 121 -8.63 -5.47 -12.87
CA ILE A 121 -7.41 -5.43 -12.06
C ILE A 121 -7.28 -6.74 -11.28
N ILE A 122 -6.14 -7.41 -11.42
CA ILE A 122 -5.77 -8.55 -10.59
C ILE A 122 -4.65 -8.10 -9.65
N ILE A 123 -4.90 -8.20 -8.35
CA ILE A 123 -3.93 -7.87 -7.31
C ILE A 123 -3.39 -9.18 -6.73
N VAL A 124 -2.08 -9.41 -6.87
CA VAL A 124 -1.41 -10.53 -6.24
C VAL A 124 -0.93 -10.12 -4.85
N GLY A 125 -1.58 -10.62 -3.81
CA GLY A 125 -1.29 -10.22 -2.43
C GLY A 125 -2.29 -10.77 -1.43
N ASN A 126 -2.08 -10.47 -0.14
CA ASN A 126 -3.02 -10.85 0.91
C ASN A 126 -4.18 -9.84 0.93
N ASP A 127 -5.41 -10.32 0.72
CA ASP A 127 -6.62 -9.49 0.61
C ASP A 127 -6.89 -8.61 1.84
N THR A 128 -6.52 -9.07 3.03
CA THR A 128 -6.69 -8.32 4.28
C THR A 128 -5.51 -7.41 4.64
N HIS A 129 -4.49 -7.34 3.78
CA HIS A 129 -3.34 -6.49 4.04
C HIS A 129 -3.65 -5.02 3.72
N PRO A 130 -3.30 -4.06 4.60
CA PRO A 130 -3.59 -2.63 4.42
C PRO A 130 -3.14 -2.04 3.07
N GLU A 131 -2.05 -2.51 2.50
CA GLU A 131 -1.58 -2.09 1.17
C GLU A 131 -2.53 -2.55 0.07
N VAL A 132 -3.03 -3.79 0.15
CA VAL A 132 -3.98 -4.35 -0.83
C VAL A 132 -5.33 -3.64 -0.74
N GLU A 133 -5.83 -3.37 0.48
CA GLU A 133 -7.02 -2.55 0.69
C GLU A 133 -6.86 -1.15 0.07
N GLY A 134 -5.70 -0.52 0.29
CA GLY A 134 -5.36 0.75 -0.34
C GLY A 134 -5.44 0.67 -1.86
N ILE A 135 -4.79 -0.34 -2.47
CA ILE A 135 -4.78 -0.53 -3.93
C ILE A 135 -6.20 -0.73 -4.48
N LYS A 136 -7.04 -1.54 -3.82
CA LYS A 136 -8.44 -1.76 -4.23
C LYS A 136 -9.22 -0.45 -4.31
N GLY A 137 -9.04 0.45 -3.34
CA GLY A 137 -9.74 1.73 -3.31
C GLY A 137 -9.30 2.75 -4.37
N TRP A 138 -8.30 2.43 -5.20
CA TRP A 138 -7.93 3.23 -6.37
C TRP A 138 -8.46 2.67 -7.70
N CYS A 139 -9.18 1.55 -7.66
CA CYS A 139 -9.72 0.91 -8.85
C CYS A 139 -11.15 1.38 -9.12
N GLU A 140 -11.44 1.79 -10.35
CA GLU A 140 -12.80 2.21 -10.80
C GLU A 140 -13.49 1.10 -11.61
N GLY A 141 -13.23 -0.15 -11.31
CA GLY A 141 -13.79 -1.28 -12.07
C GLY A 141 -13.63 -2.59 -11.33
N PRO A 142 -13.79 -3.72 -12.03
CA PRO A 142 -13.69 -5.02 -11.40
C PRO A 142 -12.26 -5.29 -10.90
N VAL A 143 -12.18 -5.82 -9.68
CA VAL A 143 -10.94 -6.17 -8.99
C VAL A 143 -11.04 -7.58 -8.46
N THR A 144 -9.98 -8.36 -8.65
CA THR A 144 -9.83 -9.69 -8.05
C THR A 144 -8.50 -9.77 -7.34
N VAL A 145 -8.49 -10.24 -6.11
CA VAL A 145 -7.27 -10.51 -5.35
C VAL A 145 -6.97 -12.00 -5.39
N ILE A 146 -5.71 -12.35 -5.63
CA ILE A 146 -5.23 -13.74 -5.59
C ILE A 146 -3.93 -13.83 -4.79
N PHE A 147 -3.73 -14.96 -4.13
CA PHE A 147 -2.55 -15.22 -3.32
C PHE A 147 -1.84 -16.53 -3.66
N SER A 148 -2.52 -17.48 -4.31
CA SER A 148 -2.05 -18.84 -4.55
C SER A 148 -2.16 -19.26 -6.01
N HIS A 149 -1.42 -20.32 -6.38
CA HIS A 149 -1.53 -20.97 -7.69
C HIS A 149 -2.94 -21.50 -7.94
N GLU A 150 -3.54 -22.14 -6.94
CA GLU A 150 -4.89 -22.69 -7.03
C GLU A 150 -5.93 -21.59 -7.34
N GLU A 151 -5.84 -20.45 -6.69
CA GLU A 151 -6.71 -19.30 -6.97
C GLU A 151 -6.49 -18.79 -8.40
N ALA A 152 -5.24 -18.69 -8.88
CA ALA A 152 -4.94 -18.28 -10.24
C ALA A 152 -5.45 -19.31 -11.29
N GLU A 153 -5.34 -20.61 -11.00
CA GLU A 153 -5.85 -21.67 -11.86
C GLU A 153 -7.38 -21.70 -11.91
N ASN A 154 -8.07 -21.36 -10.82
CA ASN A 154 -9.52 -21.34 -10.75
C ASN A 154 -10.15 -20.06 -11.33
N LEU A 155 -9.37 -19.01 -11.58
CA LEU A 155 -9.90 -17.80 -12.22
C LEU A 155 -10.45 -18.12 -13.62
N ALA A 156 -11.64 -17.59 -13.90
CA ALA A 156 -12.26 -17.66 -15.20
C ALA A 156 -12.81 -16.27 -15.57
N PHE A 157 -12.35 -15.74 -16.69
CA PHE A 157 -12.83 -14.49 -17.25
C PHE A 157 -13.41 -14.73 -18.65
N PRO A 158 -14.31 -13.86 -19.11
CA PRO A 158 -14.79 -13.89 -20.49
C PRO A 158 -13.64 -13.85 -21.50
N GLU A 159 -13.84 -14.43 -22.68
CA GLU A 159 -12.88 -14.32 -23.77
C GLU A 159 -12.73 -12.85 -24.17
N GLY A 160 -11.48 -12.39 -24.36
CA GLY A 160 -11.17 -11.00 -24.69
C GLY A 160 -11.13 -10.04 -23.49
N GLU A 161 -11.34 -10.53 -22.27
CA GLU A 161 -11.20 -9.71 -21.07
C GLU A 161 -9.78 -9.15 -20.96
N LYS A 162 -9.70 -7.83 -20.81
CA LYS A 162 -8.42 -7.13 -20.67
C LYS A 162 -8.00 -7.10 -19.21
N LEU A 163 -6.84 -7.67 -18.90
CA LEU A 163 -6.34 -7.78 -17.53
C LEU A 163 -5.18 -6.82 -17.28
N CYS A 164 -5.09 -6.30 -16.06
CA CYS A 164 -3.91 -5.64 -15.52
C CYS A 164 -3.53 -6.32 -14.21
N VAL A 165 -2.34 -6.91 -14.15
CA VAL A 165 -1.86 -7.65 -12.97
C VAL A 165 -0.83 -6.79 -12.23
N VAL A 166 -1.08 -6.53 -10.96
CA VAL A 166 -0.17 -5.86 -10.03
C VAL A 166 0.09 -6.73 -8.81
N SER A 167 1.11 -6.43 -8.03
CA SER A 167 1.36 -7.14 -6.78
C SER A 167 1.50 -6.20 -5.60
N GLN A 168 1.20 -6.71 -4.40
CA GLN A 168 1.66 -6.13 -3.15
C GLN A 168 3.19 -6.00 -3.18
N THR A 169 3.74 -4.87 -2.74
CA THR A 169 5.17 -4.56 -2.86
C THR A 169 6.09 -5.54 -2.13
N THR A 170 5.59 -6.21 -1.09
CA THR A 170 6.31 -7.22 -0.31
C THR A 170 6.06 -8.66 -0.77
N PHE A 171 5.30 -8.87 -1.85
CA PHE A 171 5.03 -10.21 -2.37
C PHE A 171 6.29 -10.84 -2.97
N ASN A 172 6.42 -12.17 -2.85
CA ASN A 172 7.57 -12.87 -3.39
C ASN A 172 7.63 -12.80 -4.91
N TYR A 173 8.75 -12.33 -5.45
CA TYR A 173 8.94 -12.11 -6.89
C TYR A 173 8.74 -13.38 -7.73
N ASN A 174 9.34 -14.51 -7.34
CA ASN A 174 9.26 -15.75 -8.10
C ASN A 174 7.81 -16.28 -8.13
N LYS A 175 7.13 -16.28 -6.98
CA LYS A 175 5.71 -16.62 -6.91
C LYS A 175 4.85 -15.74 -7.80
N PHE A 176 5.11 -14.42 -7.81
CA PHE A 176 4.38 -13.51 -8.68
C PHE A 176 4.56 -13.87 -10.16
N GLN A 177 5.80 -14.18 -10.60
CA GLN A 177 6.08 -14.61 -11.97
C GLN A 177 5.31 -15.88 -12.34
N GLU A 178 5.29 -16.87 -11.46
CA GLU A 178 4.55 -18.11 -11.66
C GLU A 178 3.06 -17.87 -11.84
N LEU A 179 2.45 -17.03 -11.00
CA LEU A 179 1.04 -16.66 -11.10
C LEU A 179 0.71 -15.93 -12.41
N VAL A 180 1.58 -15.02 -12.82
CA VAL A 180 1.44 -14.34 -14.10
C VAL A 180 1.51 -15.31 -15.29
N GLU A 181 2.42 -16.28 -15.26
CA GLU A 181 2.52 -17.31 -16.32
C GLU A 181 1.26 -18.19 -16.38
N ILE A 182 0.65 -18.51 -15.23
CA ILE A 182 -0.65 -19.23 -15.20
C ILE A 182 -1.72 -18.39 -15.91
N LEU A 183 -1.84 -17.11 -15.56
CA LEU A 183 -2.82 -16.21 -16.16
C LEU A 183 -2.61 -16.06 -17.67
N ARG A 184 -1.36 -15.95 -18.15
CA ARG A 184 -1.03 -15.87 -19.58
C ARG A 184 -1.43 -17.12 -20.37
N LYS A 185 -1.25 -18.29 -19.80
CA LYS A 185 -1.60 -19.57 -20.44
C LYS A 185 -3.10 -19.77 -20.65
N LYS A 186 -3.93 -19.05 -19.91
CA LYS A 186 -5.39 -19.17 -19.97
C LYS A 186 -6.05 -18.46 -21.16
N ARG A 187 -5.26 -17.97 -22.15
CA ARG A 187 -5.75 -17.33 -23.38
C ARG A 187 -6.68 -16.13 -23.16
N TYR A 188 -6.51 -15.42 -22.05
CA TYR A 188 -6.98 -14.05 -21.97
C TYR A 188 -6.19 -13.25 -23.00
N ASP A 189 -6.83 -12.47 -23.83
CA ASP A 189 -6.23 -11.77 -24.96
C ASP A 189 -4.77 -11.36 -24.72
N ASN A 190 -3.92 -11.22 -25.76
CA ASN A 190 -2.47 -10.88 -25.67
C ASN A 190 -2.11 -9.62 -24.85
N ASN A 191 -3.06 -9.08 -24.10
CA ASN A 191 -3.02 -7.83 -23.34
C ASN A 191 -2.95 -7.99 -21.81
N VAL A 192 -2.32 -9.04 -21.29
CA VAL A 192 -1.95 -9.06 -19.86
C VAL A 192 -0.84 -8.05 -19.66
N LEU A 193 -1.20 -6.85 -19.21
CA LEU A 193 -0.24 -5.81 -18.84
C LEU A 193 0.40 -6.17 -17.49
N ASN A 194 1.64 -6.67 -17.53
CA ASN A 194 2.42 -6.94 -16.34
C ASN A 194 3.14 -5.68 -15.88
N ILE A 195 2.89 -5.29 -14.62
CA ILE A 195 3.64 -4.20 -14.03
C ILE A 195 4.62 -4.74 -13.00
N LEU A 196 5.59 -5.48 -13.48
CA LEU A 196 6.67 -6.07 -12.70
C LEU A 196 7.89 -5.15 -12.50
N ASN A 197 8.06 -4.14 -13.35
CA ASN A 197 9.27 -3.31 -13.37
C ASN A 197 9.24 -2.14 -12.38
N ILE A 198 8.36 -2.17 -11.37
CA ILE A 198 8.30 -1.07 -10.40
C ILE A 198 9.47 -1.10 -9.41
N LEU A 199 10.03 -2.27 -9.15
CA LEU A 199 11.09 -2.44 -8.13
C LEU A 199 12.52 -2.48 -8.72
N ASN A 200 12.68 -2.48 -10.05
CA ASN A 200 13.98 -2.63 -10.72
C ASN A 200 14.48 -1.34 -11.42
N THR A 201 13.97 -0.17 -11.04
CA THR A 201 14.53 1.12 -11.52
C THR A 201 14.92 2.00 -10.35
#